data_2b408f07e87c450d84008409c525babf
#
_entry.id   2b408f07e87c450d84008409c525babf
#
_cell.length_a   1.000
_cell.length_b   1.000
_cell.length_c   1.000
_cell.angle_alpha   90.00
_cell.angle_beta   90.00
_cell.angle_gamma   90.00
#
_symmetry.space_group_name_H-M   'P 1'
#
loop_
_entity.id
_entity.type
_entity.pdbx_description
1 polymer ?
#
loop_
_entity_poly.entity_id
_entity_poly.type
_entity_poly.pdbx_seq_one_letter_code
_entity_poly.pdbx_strand_id
1 'polypeptide(L)'
;MVSILQSLSKTVHLSLVIAVLLFLGLYFGGDGFAFDQYFFSWLFRYLHVLAGIMWIGLLWYLNFVQIPSMPNIPDDQKPAISKVIAPKVLFWFRWAAFATILTGLIVAYLNGYLHESMTLGIGSGGGKNTAIGIGMWLGIIMAVSYTHLTLPTKA
;
A
#
# COMPACT_ATOMS: atom_id res chain seq x y z
N MET A 1 9.31 16.26 26.75
CA MET A 1 8.33 16.20 25.65
C MET A 1 8.88 16.72 24.32
N VAL A 2 9.55 17.87 24.30
CA VAL A 2 10.10 18.49 23.07
C VAL A 2 11.05 17.54 22.30
N SER A 3 11.93 16.81 22.98
CA SER A 3 12.91 15.91 22.34
C SER A 3 12.28 14.68 21.63
N ILE A 4 11.06 14.29 21.98
CA ILE A 4 10.35 13.19 21.32
C ILE A 4 9.78 13.67 20.00
N LEU A 5 9.18 14.86 19.97
CA LEU A 5 8.57 15.43 18.77
C LEU A 5 9.61 15.89 17.72
N GLN A 6 10.87 16.10 18.13
CA GLN A 6 11.97 16.43 17.23
C GLN A 6 12.58 15.22 16.50
N SER A 7 12.18 13.98 16.88
CA SER A 7 12.67 12.76 16.24
C SER A 7 11.50 11.99 15.63
N LEU A 8 11.47 11.91 14.29
CA LEU A 8 10.44 11.17 13.56
C LEU A 8 10.26 9.74 14.10
N SER A 9 11.37 9.01 14.32
CA SER A 9 11.34 7.65 14.84
C SER A 9 10.66 7.56 16.20
N LYS A 10 11.02 8.45 17.14
CA LYS A 10 10.43 8.46 18.49
C LYS A 10 8.95 8.83 18.46
N THR A 11 8.57 9.77 17.60
CA THR A 11 7.16 10.17 17.42
C THR A 11 6.33 9.02 16.86
N VAL A 12 6.84 8.30 15.86
CA VAL A 12 6.15 7.13 15.28
C VAL A 12 6.00 6.02 16.31
N HIS A 13 7.04 5.70 17.09
CA HIS A 13 6.94 4.68 18.15
C HIS A 13 5.94 5.08 19.24
N LEU A 14 5.95 6.35 19.65
CA LEU A 14 5.00 6.84 20.65
C LEU A 14 3.57 6.76 20.14
N SER A 15 3.30 7.18 18.90
CA SER A 15 1.96 7.09 18.32
C SER A 15 1.47 5.64 18.20
N LEU A 16 2.36 4.72 17.88
CA LEU A 16 2.04 3.29 17.81
C LEU A 16 1.72 2.73 19.20
N VAL A 17 2.49 3.10 20.24
CA VAL A 17 2.21 2.70 21.62
C VAL A 17 0.85 3.24 22.08
N ILE A 18 0.56 4.52 21.82
CA ILE A 18 -0.75 5.12 22.15
C ILE A 18 -1.88 4.40 21.41
N ALA A 19 -1.72 4.09 20.12
CA ALA A 19 -2.71 3.36 19.34
C ALA A 19 -2.99 1.97 19.92
N VAL A 20 -1.93 1.24 20.33
CA VAL A 20 -2.06 -0.08 20.95
C VAL A 20 -2.77 0.03 22.31
N LEU A 21 -2.42 1.02 23.13
CA LEU A 21 -3.08 1.23 24.44
C LEU A 21 -4.56 1.58 24.29
N LEU A 22 -4.91 2.44 23.32
CA LEU A 22 -6.31 2.75 23.00
C LEU A 22 -7.06 1.52 22.51
N PHE A 23 -6.43 0.72 21.65
CA PHE A 23 -7.01 -0.52 21.17
C PHE A 23 -7.27 -1.52 22.31
N LEU A 24 -6.29 -1.71 23.21
CA LEU A 24 -6.46 -2.56 24.39
C LEU A 24 -7.53 -2.01 25.34
N GLY A 25 -7.58 -0.70 25.54
CA GLY A 25 -8.62 -0.05 26.34
C GLY A 25 -10.03 -0.30 25.79
N LEU A 26 -10.20 -0.23 24.48
CA LEU A 26 -11.48 -0.55 23.82
C LEU A 26 -11.79 -2.05 23.91
N TYR A 27 -10.78 -2.90 23.82
CA TYR A 27 -10.95 -4.35 23.91
C TYR A 27 -11.40 -4.80 25.29
N PHE A 28 -10.78 -4.27 26.36
CA PHE A 28 -11.10 -4.66 27.74
C PHE A 28 -12.25 -3.86 28.35
N GLY A 29 -12.56 -2.66 27.84
CA GLY A 29 -13.58 -1.76 28.38
C GLY A 29 -14.88 -1.70 27.57
N GLY A 30 -14.97 -2.34 26.41
CA GLY A 30 -16.13 -2.30 25.53
C GLY A 30 -16.93 -3.58 25.54
N ASP A 31 -18.22 -3.50 25.87
CA ASP A 31 -19.16 -4.58 25.68
C ASP A 31 -19.40 -4.78 24.16
N GLY A 32 -18.81 -5.81 23.56
CA GLY A 32 -19.07 -6.19 22.17
C GLY A 32 -17.90 -6.08 21.21
N PHE A 33 -16.69 -5.81 21.66
CA PHE A 33 -15.51 -5.92 20.83
C PHE A 33 -15.12 -7.38 20.66
N ALA A 34 -15.30 -7.92 19.48
CA ALA A 34 -14.95 -9.30 19.14
C ALA A 34 -13.97 -9.36 17.97
N PHE A 35 -13.03 -10.31 18.00
CA PHE A 35 -12.20 -10.66 16.85
C PHE A 35 -13.00 -11.54 15.89
N ASP A 36 -13.98 -10.92 15.25
CA ASP A 36 -14.85 -11.55 14.28
C ASP A 36 -14.47 -11.21 12.83
N GLN A 37 -15.25 -11.70 11.88
CA GLN A 37 -15.06 -11.41 10.46
C GLN A 37 -15.15 -9.90 10.16
N TYR A 38 -15.98 -9.15 10.89
CA TYR A 38 -16.14 -7.71 10.69
C TYR A 38 -14.88 -6.95 11.11
N PHE A 39 -14.26 -7.33 12.23
CA PHE A 39 -12.98 -6.79 12.67
C PHE A 39 -11.87 -7.03 11.66
N PHE A 40 -11.71 -8.28 11.19
CA PHE A 40 -10.69 -8.60 10.19
C PHE A 40 -10.95 -7.90 8.85
N SER A 41 -12.20 -7.80 8.41
CA SER A 41 -12.55 -7.06 7.20
C SER A 41 -12.20 -5.58 7.33
N TRP A 42 -12.46 -4.95 8.48
CA TRP A 42 -12.07 -3.58 8.77
C TRP A 42 -10.55 -3.43 8.80
N LEU A 43 -9.83 -4.28 9.51
CA LEU A 43 -8.38 -4.24 9.63
C LEU A 43 -7.69 -4.36 8.26
N PHE A 44 -8.05 -5.37 7.48
CA PHE A 44 -7.45 -5.57 6.16
C PHE A 44 -7.81 -4.46 5.17
N ARG A 45 -9.00 -3.87 5.29
CA ARG A 45 -9.36 -2.68 4.51
C ARG A 45 -8.49 -1.47 4.87
N TYR A 46 -8.24 -1.26 6.15
CA TYR A 46 -7.34 -0.21 6.63
C TYR A 46 -5.91 -0.43 6.11
N LEU A 47 -5.38 -1.65 6.23
CA LEU A 47 -4.06 -1.98 5.71
C LEU A 47 -3.98 -1.85 4.18
N HIS A 48 -5.05 -2.21 3.46
CA HIS A 48 -5.14 -2.05 2.01
C HIS A 48 -5.04 -0.57 1.60
N VAL A 49 -5.75 0.30 2.29
CA VAL A 49 -5.70 1.75 2.03
C VAL A 49 -4.31 2.31 2.33
N LEU A 50 -3.70 1.96 3.46
CA LEU A 50 -2.35 2.41 3.81
C LEU A 50 -1.30 1.96 2.78
N ALA A 51 -1.34 0.69 2.39
CA ALA A 51 -0.43 0.14 1.38
C ALA A 51 -0.65 0.83 0.02
N GLY A 52 -1.90 1.08 -0.37
CA GLY A 52 -2.26 1.78 -1.59
C GLY A 52 -1.77 3.23 -1.62
N ILE A 53 -1.91 3.96 -0.51
CA ILE A 53 -1.38 5.32 -0.38
C ILE A 53 0.14 5.33 -0.58
N MET A 54 0.86 4.40 0.04
CA MET A 54 2.31 4.30 -0.12
C MET A 54 2.68 3.94 -1.56
N TRP A 55 1.99 2.97 -2.18
CA TRP A 55 2.25 2.54 -3.56
C TRP A 55 2.04 3.68 -4.55
N ILE A 56 0.87 4.33 -4.53
CA ILE A 56 0.54 5.43 -5.47
C ILE A 56 1.39 6.66 -5.17
N GLY A 57 1.65 6.97 -3.90
CA GLY A 57 2.51 8.10 -3.51
C GLY A 57 3.93 7.96 -4.04
N LEU A 58 4.53 6.76 -3.95
CA LEU A 58 5.85 6.48 -4.52
C LEU A 58 5.84 6.49 -6.06
N LEU A 59 4.75 6.02 -6.70
CA LEU A 59 4.57 6.12 -8.14
C LEU A 59 4.56 7.57 -8.60
N TRP A 60 3.83 8.44 -7.92
CA TRP A 60 3.77 9.87 -8.22
C TRP A 60 5.12 10.54 -8.00
N TYR A 61 5.81 10.23 -6.89
CA TYR A 61 7.16 10.72 -6.64
C TYR A 61 8.11 10.37 -7.80
N LEU A 62 8.12 9.12 -8.25
CA LEU A 62 8.99 8.70 -9.34
C LEU A 62 8.67 9.43 -10.65
N ASN A 63 7.39 9.54 -11.03
CA ASN A 63 6.99 10.07 -12.32
C ASN A 63 6.90 11.60 -12.38
N PHE A 64 6.51 12.26 -11.29
CA PHE A 64 6.30 13.72 -11.28
C PHE A 64 7.45 14.50 -10.64
N VAL A 65 8.30 13.85 -9.85
CA VAL A 65 9.41 14.50 -9.18
C VAL A 65 10.75 13.98 -9.69
N GLN A 66 11.04 12.70 -9.49
CA GLN A 66 12.37 12.16 -9.76
C GLN A 66 12.72 12.18 -11.25
N ILE A 67 11.89 11.60 -12.11
CA ILE A 67 12.17 11.49 -13.55
C ILE A 67 12.30 12.88 -14.21
N PRO A 68 11.34 13.82 -14.02
CA PRO A 68 11.45 15.15 -14.63
C PRO A 68 12.62 15.99 -14.09
N SER A 69 13.09 15.72 -12.87
CA SER A 69 14.20 16.45 -12.27
C SER A 69 15.58 15.96 -12.73
N MET A 70 15.69 14.73 -13.22
CA MET A 70 16.95 14.10 -13.61
C MET A 70 17.76 14.90 -14.67
N PRO A 71 17.15 15.51 -15.70
CA PRO A 71 17.90 16.34 -16.67
C PRO A 71 18.55 17.58 -16.06
N ASN A 72 17.99 18.12 -14.97
CA ASN A 72 18.46 19.32 -14.31
C ASN A 72 19.57 19.08 -13.27
N ILE A 73 19.91 17.80 -13.02
CA ILE A 73 20.92 17.40 -12.04
C ILE A 73 22.27 17.25 -12.74
N PRO A 74 23.36 17.85 -12.20
CA PRO A 74 24.71 17.66 -12.70
C PRO A 74 25.10 16.17 -12.80
N ASP A 75 25.87 15.79 -13.81
CA ASP A 75 26.17 14.38 -14.10
C ASP A 75 26.96 13.69 -12.98
N ASP A 76 27.77 14.44 -12.25
CA ASP A 76 28.53 13.96 -11.08
C ASP A 76 27.63 13.62 -9.88
N GLN A 77 26.43 14.20 -9.78
CA GLN A 77 25.48 13.97 -8.70
C GLN A 77 24.41 12.91 -9.04
N LYS A 78 24.17 12.61 -10.31
CA LYS A 78 23.20 11.61 -10.75
C LYS A 78 23.41 10.21 -10.12
N PRO A 79 24.65 9.73 -9.91
CA PRO A 79 24.88 8.44 -9.25
C PRO A 79 24.36 8.37 -7.82
N ALA A 80 24.34 9.47 -7.08
CA ALA A 80 23.77 9.48 -5.72
C ALA A 80 22.26 9.17 -5.73
N ILE A 81 21.54 9.68 -6.72
CA ILE A 81 20.11 9.42 -6.86
C ILE A 81 19.85 8.02 -7.42
N SER A 82 20.50 7.66 -8.52
CA SER A 82 20.23 6.39 -9.22
C SER A 82 20.74 5.16 -8.46
N LYS A 83 21.87 5.26 -7.74
CA LYS A 83 22.49 4.13 -7.03
C LYS A 83 22.11 4.05 -5.55
N VAL A 84 21.70 5.14 -4.92
CA VAL A 84 21.40 5.15 -3.48
C VAL A 84 19.92 5.35 -3.20
N ILE A 85 19.29 6.38 -3.78
CA ILE A 85 17.90 6.73 -3.49
C ILE A 85 16.93 5.82 -4.26
N ALA A 86 17.08 5.73 -5.57
CA ALA A 86 16.16 4.99 -6.43
C ALA A 86 15.99 3.51 -6.04
N PRO A 87 17.04 2.74 -5.70
CA PRO A 87 16.87 1.35 -5.27
C PRO A 87 16.04 1.21 -3.99
N LYS A 88 16.17 2.14 -3.04
CA LYS A 88 15.38 2.17 -1.80
C LYS A 88 13.92 2.49 -2.07
N VAL A 89 13.67 3.50 -2.92
CA VAL A 89 12.31 3.88 -3.33
C VAL A 89 11.63 2.72 -4.05
N LEU A 90 12.31 2.08 -4.99
CA LEU A 90 11.80 0.92 -5.73
C LEU A 90 11.56 -0.30 -4.83
N PHE A 91 12.38 -0.52 -3.81
CA PHE A 91 12.15 -1.57 -2.82
C PHE A 91 10.80 -1.36 -2.11
N TRP A 92 10.58 -0.18 -1.53
CA TRP A 92 9.32 0.14 -0.86
C TRP A 92 8.12 0.16 -1.79
N PHE A 93 8.31 0.64 -3.02
CA PHE A 93 7.28 0.61 -4.06
C PHE A 93 6.79 -0.82 -4.35
N ARG A 94 7.70 -1.78 -4.52
CA ARG A 94 7.35 -3.18 -4.79
C ARG A 94 6.62 -3.82 -3.62
N TRP A 95 7.11 -3.61 -2.39
CA TRP A 95 6.46 -4.16 -1.20
C TRP A 95 5.09 -3.52 -0.95
N ALA A 96 4.93 -2.23 -1.20
CA ALA A 96 3.65 -1.55 -1.11
C ALA A 96 2.65 -2.08 -2.14
N ALA A 97 3.07 -2.28 -3.39
CA ALA A 97 2.25 -2.88 -4.44
C ALA A 97 1.79 -4.30 -4.06
N PHE A 98 2.72 -5.14 -3.62
CA PHE A 98 2.42 -6.50 -3.17
C PHE A 98 1.43 -6.51 -1.99
N ALA A 99 1.68 -5.68 -0.96
CA ALA A 99 0.81 -5.57 0.20
C ALA A 99 -0.59 -5.07 -0.19
N THR A 100 -0.69 -4.13 -1.13
CA THR A 100 -1.98 -3.63 -1.63
C THR A 100 -2.77 -4.75 -2.31
N ILE A 101 -2.16 -5.52 -3.20
CA ILE A 101 -2.84 -6.64 -3.86
C ILE A 101 -3.26 -7.70 -2.85
N LEU A 102 -2.34 -8.13 -1.98
CA LEU A 102 -2.61 -9.17 -0.99
C LEU A 102 -3.77 -8.79 -0.06
N THR A 103 -3.70 -7.59 0.51
CA THR A 103 -4.76 -7.11 1.43
C THR A 103 -6.08 -6.91 0.70
N GLY A 104 -6.07 -6.45 -0.56
CA GLY A 104 -7.26 -6.32 -1.39
C GLY A 104 -7.95 -7.66 -1.66
N LEU A 105 -7.19 -8.71 -1.97
CA LEU A 105 -7.69 -10.07 -2.16
C LEU A 105 -8.30 -10.63 -0.86
N ILE A 106 -7.63 -10.40 0.28
CA ILE A 106 -8.15 -10.82 1.59
C ILE A 106 -9.47 -10.11 1.91
N VAL A 107 -9.55 -8.80 1.69
CA VAL A 107 -10.81 -8.05 1.88
C VAL A 107 -11.92 -8.59 0.98
N ALA A 108 -11.64 -8.86 -0.29
CA ALA A 108 -12.61 -9.40 -1.22
C ALA A 108 -13.09 -10.79 -0.79
N TYR A 109 -12.19 -11.63 -0.29
CA TYR A 109 -12.49 -12.95 0.22
C TYR A 109 -13.37 -12.88 1.49
N LEU A 110 -12.99 -12.09 2.49
CA LEU A 110 -13.72 -11.94 3.74
C LEU A 110 -15.14 -11.38 3.52
N ASN A 111 -15.35 -10.57 2.50
CA ASN A 111 -16.65 -10.00 2.18
C ASN A 111 -17.44 -10.82 1.13
N GLY A 112 -16.92 -11.98 0.68
CA GLY A 112 -17.62 -12.93 -0.15
C GLY A 112 -17.78 -12.56 -1.63
N TYR A 113 -17.13 -11.48 -2.12
CA TYR A 113 -17.26 -11.05 -3.51
C TYR A 113 -16.00 -11.32 -4.37
N LEU A 114 -15.02 -12.05 -3.85
CA LEU A 114 -13.75 -12.31 -4.57
C LEU A 114 -14.00 -12.96 -5.93
N HIS A 115 -14.77 -14.05 -5.98
CA HIS A 115 -15.02 -14.80 -7.22
C HIS A 115 -15.77 -13.93 -8.25
N GLU A 116 -16.81 -13.23 -7.84
CA GLU A 116 -17.60 -12.37 -8.71
C GLU A 116 -16.79 -11.20 -9.26
N SER A 117 -15.92 -10.60 -8.44
CA SER A 117 -15.05 -9.52 -8.89
C SER A 117 -13.95 -10.02 -9.83
N MET A 118 -13.36 -11.20 -9.56
CA MET A 118 -12.35 -11.80 -10.46
C MET A 118 -12.94 -12.15 -11.84
N THR A 119 -14.21 -12.54 -11.89
CA THR A 119 -14.95 -12.83 -13.14
C THR A 119 -15.62 -11.58 -13.74
N LEU A 120 -15.26 -10.36 -13.27
CA LEU A 120 -15.83 -9.10 -13.74
C LEU A 120 -17.37 -9.01 -13.63
N GLY A 121 -17.96 -9.76 -12.69
CA GLY A 121 -19.40 -9.81 -12.51
C GLY A 121 -20.15 -10.55 -13.61
N ILE A 122 -19.45 -11.35 -14.43
CA ILE A 122 -20.09 -12.20 -15.44
C ILE A 122 -20.94 -13.26 -14.74
N GLY A 123 -22.25 -13.22 -14.96
CA GLY A 123 -23.21 -14.13 -14.31
C GLY A 123 -23.87 -13.62 -13.03
N SER A 124 -23.40 -12.50 -12.43
CA SER A 124 -23.96 -11.92 -11.19
C SER A 124 -24.73 -10.62 -11.41
N GLY A 125 -25.05 -10.25 -12.64
CA GLY A 125 -25.83 -9.04 -12.95
C GLY A 125 -25.03 -7.73 -13.04
N GLY A 126 -23.69 -7.78 -12.95
CA GLY A 126 -22.83 -6.61 -13.16
C GLY A 126 -22.80 -5.63 -11.98
N GLY A 127 -22.58 -4.35 -12.26
CA GLY A 127 -22.61 -3.26 -11.29
C GLY A 127 -21.39 -3.19 -10.37
N LYS A 128 -21.59 -3.27 -9.05
CA LYS A 128 -20.54 -3.10 -8.04
C LYS A 128 -19.36 -4.08 -8.23
N ASN A 129 -19.65 -5.37 -8.48
CA ASN A 129 -18.61 -6.40 -8.59
C ASN A 129 -17.79 -6.25 -9.87
N THR A 130 -18.39 -5.77 -10.95
CA THR A 130 -17.69 -5.42 -12.18
C THR A 130 -16.73 -4.26 -11.97
N ALA A 131 -17.18 -3.18 -11.31
CA ALA A 131 -16.33 -2.03 -11.01
C ALA A 131 -15.13 -2.39 -10.12
N ILE A 132 -15.36 -3.20 -9.07
CA ILE A 132 -14.30 -3.71 -8.20
C ILE A 132 -13.34 -4.60 -9.00
N GLY A 133 -13.86 -5.51 -9.83
CA GLY A 133 -13.06 -6.41 -10.65
C GLY A 133 -12.16 -5.67 -11.65
N ILE A 134 -12.66 -4.64 -12.31
CA ILE A 134 -11.84 -3.79 -13.18
C ILE A 134 -10.68 -3.16 -12.38
N GLY A 135 -10.96 -2.58 -11.20
CA GLY A 135 -9.94 -2.02 -10.33
C GLY A 135 -8.91 -3.05 -9.87
N MET A 136 -9.35 -4.26 -9.51
CA MET A 136 -8.46 -5.36 -9.12
C MET A 136 -7.52 -5.77 -10.27
N TRP A 137 -8.05 -6.00 -11.47
CA TRP A 137 -7.24 -6.38 -12.63
C TRP A 137 -6.28 -5.28 -13.06
N LEU A 138 -6.71 -4.03 -13.09
CA LEU A 138 -5.82 -2.90 -13.40
C LEU A 138 -4.70 -2.79 -12.37
N GLY A 139 -4.99 -2.97 -11.07
CA GLY A 139 -3.98 -2.98 -10.02
C GLY A 139 -2.97 -4.11 -10.19
N ILE A 140 -3.42 -5.33 -10.48
CA ILE A 140 -2.56 -6.49 -10.72
C ILE A 140 -1.67 -6.26 -11.95
N ILE A 141 -2.24 -5.83 -13.06
CA ILE A 141 -1.49 -5.56 -14.31
C ILE A 141 -0.44 -4.48 -14.06
N MET A 142 -0.79 -3.40 -13.36
CA MET A 142 0.15 -2.33 -13.04
C MET A 142 1.30 -2.83 -12.17
N ALA A 143 1.02 -3.62 -11.13
CA ALA A 143 2.06 -4.17 -10.25
C ALA A 143 3.00 -5.13 -11.00
N VAL A 144 2.45 -6.02 -11.82
CA VAL A 144 3.24 -6.97 -12.61
C VAL A 144 4.10 -6.24 -13.64
N SER A 145 3.53 -5.29 -14.39
CA SER A 145 4.27 -4.50 -15.39
C SER A 145 5.45 -3.77 -14.78
N TYR A 146 5.27 -3.11 -13.64
CA TYR A 146 6.36 -2.39 -12.97
C TYR A 146 7.43 -3.31 -12.38
N THR A 147 7.08 -4.49 -11.89
CA THR A 147 8.07 -5.45 -11.39
C THR A 147 8.95 -5.99 -12.50
N HIS A 148 8.40 -6.21 -13.69
CA HIS A 148 9.18 -6.64 -14.87
C HIS A 148 10.05 -5.54 -15.48
N LEU A 149 9.53 -4.31 -15.58
CA LEU A 149 10.26 -3.18 -16.17
C LEU A 149 11.40 -2.64 -15.28
N THR A 150 11.35 -2.87 -13.98
CA THR A 150 12.36 -2.39 -13.02
C THR A 150 13.39 -3.43 -12.64
N LEU A 151 13.35 -4.64 -13.21
CA LEU A 151 14.49 -5.55 -13.13
C LEU A 151 15.64 -4.91 -13.93
N PRO A 152 16.83 -4.67 -13.33
CA PRO A 152 17.97 -4.20 -14.09
C PRO A 152 18.27 -5.29 -15.11
N THR A 153 18.02 -5.00 -16.39
CA THR A 153 18.68 -5.73 -17.47
C THR A 153 20.17 -5.58 -17.18
N LYS A 154 20.81 -6.69 -16.77
CA LYS A 154 22.26 -6.78 -16.72
C LYS A 154 22.75 -6.49 -18.11
N ALA A 155 23.19 -5.26 -18.37
CA ALA A 155 24.09 -4.91 -19.44
C ALA A 155 25.49 -4.83 -18.83
#